data_017a5ca6101c5dc02536d9f2a4add984
#
_entry.id   017a5ca6101c5dc02536d9f2a4add984
#
_cell.length_a   1.000
_cell.length_b   1.000
_cell.length_c   1.000
_cell.angle_alpha   90.00
_cell.angle_beta   90.00
_cell.angle_gamma   90.00
#
_symmetry.space_group_name_H-M   'P 1'
#
loop_
_entity.id
_entity.type
_entity.pdbx_description
1 polymer ?
#
loop_
_entity_poly.entity_id
_entity_poly.type
_entity_poly.pdbx_seq_one_letter_code
_entity_poly.pdbx_strand_id
1 'polypeptide(L)'
;MVDVIMETDGIGFSVQAVADRAGVTHRTIYNHFPTREALCDAFSDYVDELLGASSGAPEPTWSLASLPLLVQDLYRMLALHDRHARAYVMLMIGNRRPMTAWRKRSLMAEKLIAREQSGRIPLTPRQVTAVIRMFVSTMGWHLLTEQCGLSTDEAAAASAWATRTLLDAAIGKRTTKRTAKASSSPLGASQGAANATRRRRN
;
A
#
# COMPACT_ATOMS: atom_id res chain seq x y z
N MET A 1 21.42 -7.79 -12.15
CA MET A 1 20.90 -8.13 -10.81
C MET A 1 19.45 -8.60 -10.85
N VAL A 2 18.52 -7.90 -11.51
CA VAL A 2 17.11 -8.34 -11.63
C VAL A 2 17.00 -9.79 -12.08
N ASP A 3 17.68 -10.17 -13.17
CA ASP A 3 17.64 -11.54 -13.71
C ASP A 3 18.09 -12.58 -12.69
N VAL A 4 19.20 -12.29 -11.99
CA VAL A 4 19.75 -13.22 -10.98
C VAL A 4 18.79 -13.40 -9.81
N ILE A 5 18.14 -12.32 -9.36
CA ILE A 5 17.13 -12.38 -8.29
C ILE A 5 15.93 -13.21 -8.74
N MET A 6 15.42 -12.96 -9.95
CA MET A 6 14.25 -13.67 -10.51
C MET A 6 14.52 -15.16 -10.73
N GLU A 7 15.74 -15.53 -11.17
CA GLU A 7 16.14 -16.92 -11.38
C GLU A 7 16.35 -17.71 -10.07
N THR A 8 16.59 -17.01 -8.96
CA THR A 8 16.87 -17.62 -7.65
C THR A 8 15.75 -17.41 -6.62
N ASP A 9 14.60 -16.89 -7.06
CA ASP A 9 13.47 -16.50 -6.20
C ASP A 9 13.89 -15.63 -4.99
N GLY A 10 14.96 -14.85 -5.17
CA GLY A 10 15.53 -13.97 -4.15
C GLY A 10 16.26 -14.67 -2.99
N ILE A 11 16.12 -15.98 -2.85
CA ILE A 11 16.60 -16.71 -1.66
C ILE A 11 18.11 -17.04 -1.76
N GLY A 12 18.63 -17.19 -2.93
CA GLY A 12 19.98 -17.69 -3.13
C GLY A 12 20.88 -16.85 -4.00
N PHE A 13 20.52 -15.58 -4.32
CA PHE A 13 21.38 -14.82 -5.20
C PHE A 13 22.75 -14.56 -4.56
N SER A 14 23.80 -14.78 -5.31
CA SER A 14 25.17 -14.54 -4.90
C SER A 14 25.77 -13.35 -5.66
N VAL A 15 26.72 -12.67 -5.00
CA VAL A 15 27.48 -11.58 -5.65
C VAL A 15 28.25 -12.11 -6.87
N GLN A 16 28.70 -13.38 -6.81
CA GLN A 16 29.36 -14.03 -7.95
C GLN A 16 28.40 -14.15 -9.14
N ALA A 17 27.17 -14.62 -8.95
CA ALA A 17 26.19 -14.74 -10.03
C ALA A 17 25.86 -13.37 -10.65
N VAL A 18 25.83 -12.30 -9.85
CA VAL A 18 25.67 -10.93 -10.37
C VAL A 18 26.87 -10.51 -11.19
N ALA A 19 28.10 -10.80 -10.74
CA ALA A 19 29.33 -10.48 -11.47
C ALA A 19 29.38 -11.23 -12.81
N ASP A 20 29.09 -12.54 -12.81
CA ASP A 20 29.07 -13.39 -14.00
C ASP A 20 28.06 -12.87 -15.04
N ARG A 21 26.84 -12.53 -14.58
CA ARG A 21 25.79 -11.97 -15.43
C ARG A 21 26.15 -10.59 -16.01
N ALA A 22 26.88 -9.79 -15.24
CA ALA A 22 27.33 -8.46 -15.65
C ALA A 22 28.62 -8.50 -16.52
N GLY A 23 29.25 -9.66 -16.69
CA GLY A 23 30.49 -9.79 -17.42
C GLY A 23 31.70 -9.13 -16.75
N VAL A 24 31.66 -9.01 -15.41
CA VAL A 24 32.72 -8.38 -14.60
C VAL A 24 33.25 -9.37 -13.56
N THR A 25 34.41 -9.03 -12.94
CA THR A 25 34.94 -9.88 -11.87
C THR A 25 34.21 -9.62 -10.54
N HIS A 26 34.19 -10.63 -9.69
CA HIS A 26 33.70 -10.51 -8.33
C HIS A 26 34.38 -9.35 -7.56
N ARG A 27 35.71 -9.18 -7.78
CA ARG A 27 36.47 -8.05 -7.23
C ARG A 27 35.95 -6.69 -7.69
N THR A 28 35.52 -6.59 -8.97
CA THR A 28 34.93 -5.37 -9.50
C THR A 28 33.66 -4.99 -8.74
N ILE A 29 32.77 -5.96 -8.49
CA ILE A 29 31.56 -5.71 -7.71
C ILE A 29 31.91 -5.21 -6.30
N TYR A 30 32.86 -5.86 -5.59
CA TYR A 30 33.24 -5.47 -4.23
C TYR A 30 33.97 -4.11 -4.15
N ASN A 31 34.62 -3.69 -5.23
CA ASN A 31 35.20 -2.34 -5.30
C ASN A 31 34.12 -1.25 -5.28
N HIS A 32 32.92 -1.51 -5.83
CA HIS A 32 31.80 -0.57 -5.85
C HIS A 32 30.83 -0.77 -4.68
N PHE A 33 30.65 -2.03 -4.27
CA PHE A 33 29.71 -2.42 -3.20
C PHE A 33 30.45 -3.31 -2.20
N PRO A 34 31.03 -2.71 -1.13
CA PRO A 34 31.93 -3.43 -0.22
C PRO A 34 31.31 -4.64 0.47
N THR A 35 29.98 -4.71 0.54
CA THR A 35 29.24 -5.83 1.09
C THR A 35 28.06 -6.23 0.21
N ARG A 36 27.53 -7.44 0.43
CA ARG A 36 26.29 -7.88 -0.22
C ARG A 36 25.12 -6.95 0.12
N GLU A 37 25.06 -6.47 1.35
CA GLU A 37 24.05 -5.53 1.83
C GLU A 37 24.14 -4.19 1.08
N ALA A 38 25.34 -3.67 0.86
CA ALA A 38 25.55 -2.45 0.07
C ALA A 38 25.04 -2.61 -1.38
N LEU A 39 25.25 -3.78 -1.98
CA LEU A 39 24.71 -4.09 -3.31
C LEU A 39 23.16 -4.16 -3.29
N CYS A 40 22.58 -4.74 -2.24
CA CYS A 40 21.13 -4.80 -2.06
C CYS A 40 20.53 -3.41 -1.83
N ASP A 41 21.17 -2.57 -1.01
CA ASP A 41 20.72 -1.20 -0.76
C ASP A 41 20.79 -0.36 -2.06
N ALA A 42 21.87 -0.47 -2.83
CA ALA A 42 22.00 0.19 -4.13
C ALA A 42 20.93 -0.25 -5.14
N PHE A 43 20.57 -1.52 -5.15
CA PHE A 43 19.45 -2.00 -5.96
C PHE A 43 18.10 -1.45 -5.46
N SER A 44 17.91 -1.35 -4.15
CA SER A 44 16.72 -0.74 -3.56
C SER A 44 16.60 0.74 -3.98
N ASP A 45 17.70 1.49 -3.88
CA ASP A 45 17.73 2.91 -4.27
C ASP A 45 17.45 3.08 -5.77
N TYR A 46 17.99 2.20 -6.61
CA TYR A 46 17.70 2.19 -8.05
C TYR A 46 16.21 1.93 -8.35
N VAL A 47 15.60 0.96 -7.66
CA VAL A 47 14.16 0.70 -7.84
C VAL A 47 13.32 1.87 -7.32
N ASP A 48 13.70 2.48 -6.20
CA ASP A 48 13.02 3.67 -5.67
C ASP A 48 13.09 4.85 -6.65
N GLU A 49 14.24 5.06 -7.31
CA GLU A 49 14.41 6.08 -8.34
C GLU A 49 13.54 5.79 -9.56
N LEU A 50 13.51 4.53 -10.01
CA LEU A 50 12.70 4.07 -11.13
C LEU A 50 11.19 4.27 -10.87
N LEU A 51 10.77 4.13 -9.62
CA LEU A 51 9.38 4.35 -9.17
C LEU A 51 9.07 5.82 -8.85
N GLY A 52 9.98 6.75 -9.12
CA GLY A 52 9.83 8.16 -8.80
C GLY A 52 9.88 8.49 -7.30
N ALA A 53 10.33 7.54 -6.48
CA ALA A 53 10.44 7.68 -5.04
C ALA A 53 11.89 8.00 -4.62
N SER A 54 12.53 8.97 -5.26
CA SER A 54 13.94 9.31 -5.01
C SER A 54 14.24 9.45 -3.52
N SER A 55 15.12 8.59 -3.03
CA SER A 55 15.60 8.61 -1.64
C SER A 55 16.47 9.84 -1.30
N GLY A 56 16.84 10.61 -2.30
CA GLY A 56 17.63 11.85 -2.18
C GLY A 56 16.83 13.14 -2.16
N ALA A 57 15.49 13.08 -2.28
CA ALA A 57 14.69 14.29 -2.15
C ALA A 57 14.78 14.85 -0.71
N PRO A 58 15.00 16.18 -0.55
CA PRO A 58 14.82 16.80 0.75
C PRO A 58 13.40 16.51 1.20
N GLU A 59 13.19 16.34 2.53
CA GLU A 59 11.91 16.02 3.19
C GLU A 59 10.72 15.78 2.25
N PRO A 60 10.04 14.62 2.25
CA PRO A 60 8.98 14.36 1.30
C PRO A 60 7.92 15.45 1.40
N THR A 61 7.57 16.02 0.26
CA THR A 61 6.49 17.00 0.13
C THR A 61 5.10 16.39 0.34
N TRP A 62 5.01 15.08 0.59
CA TRP A 62 3.75 14.40 0.83
C TRP A 62 3.25 14.57 2.27
N SER A 63 1.97 14.73 2.41
CA SER A 63 1.26 14.77 3.70
C SER A 63 0.52 13.44 3.92
N LEU A 64 0.07 13.18 5.16
CA LEU A 64 -0.78 12.03 5.41
C LEU A 64 -2.05 12.04 4.55
N ALA A 65 -2.59 13.23 4.27
CA ALA A 65 -3.79 13.38 3.42
C ALA A 65 -3.55 12.97 1.95
N SER A 66 -2.32 13.09 1.44
CA SER A 66 -1.97 12.70 0.06
C SER A 66 -1.66 11.21 -0.11
N LEU A 67 -1.42 10.46 0.98
CA LEU A 67 -1.05 9.05 0.91
C LEU A 67 -2.02 8.18 0.08
N PRO A 68 -3.36 8.32 0.17
CA PRO A 68 -4.27 7.51 -0.66
C PRO A 68 -4.11 7.74 -2.17
N LEU A 69 -3.71 8.94 -2.59
CA LEU A 69 -3.42 9.22 -4.01
C LEU A 69 -2.06 8.67 -4.41
N LEU A 70 -1.06 8.85 -3.55
CA LEU A 70 0.28 8.29 -3.76
C LEU A 70 0.28 6.77 -3.90
N VAL A 71 -0.63 6.06 -3.22
CA VAL A 71 -0.80 4.61 -3.40
C VAL A 71 -1.21 4.26 -4.82
N GLN A 72 -2.14 5.01 -5.40
CA GLN A 72 -2.60 4.76 -6.78
C GLN A 72 -1.47 4.95 -7.79
N ASP A 73 -0.72 6.04 -7.65
CA ASP A 73 0.41 6.32 -8.52
C ASP A 73 1.53 5.28 -8.34
N LEU A 74 1.84 4.92 -7.09
CA LEU A 74 2.79 3.86 -6.79
C LEU A 74 2.43 2.55 -7.49
N TYR A 75 1.16 2.09 -7.39
CA TYR A 75 0.75 0.81 -7.96
C TYR A 75 0.80 0.81 -9.49
N ARG A 76 0.47 1.94 -10.14
CA ARG A 76 0.66 2.09 -11.59
C ARG A 76 2.12 2.02 -11.99
N MET A 77 3.01 2.68 -11.24
CA MET A 77 4.45 2.61 -11.49
C MET A 77 5.02 1.22 -11.26
N LEU A 78 4.55 0.50 -10.23
CA LEU A 78 4.93 -0.89 -9.97
C LEU A 78 4.52 -1.80 -11.12
N ALA A 79 3.31 -1.64 -11.66
CA ALA A 79 2.85 -2.42 -12.82
C ALA A 79 3.63 -2.08 -14.09
N LEU A 80 3.99 -0.81 -14.29
CA LEU A 80 4.82 -0.39 -15.42
C LEU A 80 6.23 -0.99 -15.36
N HIS A 81 6.77 -1.15 -14.15
CA HIS A 81 8.09 -1.73 -13.89
C HIS A 81 8.00 -3.09 -13.20
N ASP A 82 7.01 -3.90 -13.57
CA ASP A 82 6.63 -5.18 -12.96
C ASP A 82 7.83 -6.07 -12.60
N ARG A 83 8.72 -6.31 -13.54
CA ARG A 83 9.88 -7.17 -13.35
C ARG A 83 10.83 -6.67 -12.24
N HIS A 84 11.06 -5.36 -12.16
CA HIS A 84 11.88 -4.74 -11.12
C HIS A 84 11.18 -4.78 -9.77
N ALA A 85 9.88 -4.51 -9.76
CA ALA A 85 9.05 -4.58 -8.55
C ALA A 85 9.04 -6.00 -7.95
N ARG A 86 8.87 -7.03 -8.78
CA ARG A 86 8.94 -8.43 -8.33
C ARG A 86 10.31 -8.81 -7.80
N ALA A 87 11.37 -8.46 -8.51
CA ALA A 87 12.73 -8.71 -8.03
C ALA A 87 13.00 -8.02 -6.69
N TYR A 88 12.49 -6.80 -6.51
CA TYR A 88 12.57 -6.07 -5.23
C TYR A 88 11.83 -6.80 -4.11
N VAL A 89 10.62 -7.31 -4.35
CA VAL A 89 9.86 -8.10 -3.37
C VAL A 89 10.60 -9.38 -2.99
N MET A 90 11.12 -10.11 -3.98
CA MET A 90 11.89 -11.33 -3.73
C MET A 90 13.14 -11.05 -2.91
N LEU A 91 13.83 -9.94 -3.22
CA LEU A 91 14.98 -9.51 -2.43
C LEU A 91 14.60 -9.15 -0.98
N MET A 92 13.47 -8.47 -0.79
CA MET A 92 12.97 -8.14 0.56
C MET A 92 12.67 -9.40 1.39
N ILE A 93 12.04 -10.40 0.78
CA ILE A 93 11.72 -11.67 1.46
C ILE A 93 13.01 -12.44 1.80
N GLY A 94 13.97 -12.47 0.87
CA GLY A 94 15.25 -13.15 1.06
C GLY A 94 16.21 -12.46 2.04
N ASN A 95 16.00 -11.18 2.33
CA ASN A 95 16.85 -10.43 3.26
C ASN A 95 16.31 -10.51 4.69
N ARG A 96 17.20 -10.93 5.61
CA ARG A 96 16.88 -10.98 7.05
C ARG A 96 16.77 -9.60 7.71
N ARG A 97 17.25 -8.55 7.06
CA ARG A 97 17.25 -7.16 7.58
C ARG A 97 16.51 -6.24 6.63
N PRO A 98 15.69 -5.32 7.15
CA PRO A 98 15.05 -4.30 6.32
C PRO A 98 16.09 -3.43 5.62
N MET A 99 15.88 -3.14 4.34
CA MET A 99 16.72 -2.23 3.56
C MET A 99 16.70 -0.81 4.13
N THR A 100 17.79 -0.08 3.97
CA THR A 100 18.00 1.23 4.58
C THR A 100 16.91 2.25 4.19
N ALA A 101 16.56 2.33 2.92
CA ALA A 101 15.51 3.22 2.42
C ALA A 101 14.13 2.90 3.03
N TRP A 102 13.81 1.61 3.18
CA TRP A 102 12.56 1.18 3.82
C TRP A 102 12.47 1.64 5.28
N ARG A 103 13.57 1.52 6.04
CA ARG A 103 13.65 1.99 7.44
C ARG A 103 13.48 3.49 7.55
N LYS A 104 14.17 4.27 6.70
CA LYS A 104 14.06 5.74 6.69
C LYS A 104 12.62 6.19 6.46
N ARG A 105 11.95 5.66 5.42
CA ARG A 105 10.54 5.98 5.13
C ARG A 105 9.59 5.59 6.25
N SER A 106 9.81 4.44 6.90
CA SER A 106 8.98 4.01 8.04
C SER A 106 9.10 4.95 9.22
N LEU A 107 10.31 5.36 9.60
CA LEU A 107 10.53 6.30 10.69
C LEU A 107 9.94 7.68 10.41
N MET A 108 9.98 8.13 9.16
CA MET A 108 9.38 9.40 8.75
C MET A 108 7.85 9.35 8.83
N ALA A 109 7.22 8.30 8.29
CA ALA A 109 5.78 8.11 8.39
C ALA A 109 5.32 8.01 9.86
N GLU A 110 6.07 7.33 10.72
CA GLU A 110 5.80 7.25 12.16
C GLU A 110 5.82 8.62 12.83
N LYS A 111 6.81 9.45 12.53
CA LYS A 111 6.89 10.83 13.05
C LYS A 111 5.71 11.68 12.62
N LEU A 112 5.26 11.57 11.37
CA LEU A 112 4.10 12.30 10.86
C LEU A 112 2.82 11.84 11.54
N ILE A 113 2.61 10.52 11.65
CA ILE A 113 1.45 9.96 12.35
C ILE A 113 1.45 10.37 13.82
N ALA A 114 2.59 10.33 14.51
CA ALA A 114 2.70 10.73 15.91
C ALA A 114 2.30 12.21 16.15
N ARG A 115 2.54 13.10 15.19
CA ARG A 115 2.16 14.51 15.28
C ARG A 115 0.65 14.73 15.10
N GLU A 116 -0.02 13.91 14.29
CA GLU A 116 -1.41 14.12 13.90
C GLU A 116 -2.38 13.16 14.59
N GLN A 117 -1.88 12.10 15.25
CA GLN A 117 -2.72 11.10 15.89
C GLN A 117 -3.52 11.66 17.06
N SER A 118 -4.84 11.44 17.05
CA SER A 118 -5.77 12.00 18.03
C SER A 118 -5.88 11.24 19.36
N GLY A 119 -5.19 10.12 19.50
CA GLY A 119 -5.30 9.24 20.68
C GLY A 119 -6.63 8.48 20.82
N ARG A 120 -7.49 8.53 19.82
CA ARG A 120 -8.82 7.86 19.85
C ARG A 120 -8.77 6.37 19.54
N ILE A 121 -7.68 5.88 18.98
CA ILE A 121 -7.47 4.47 18.72
C ILE A 121 -6.45 3.89 19.70
N PRO A 122 -6.60 2.63 20.13
CA PRO A 122 -5.70 1.98 21.09
C PRO A 122 -4.42 1.46 20.43
N LEU A 123 -3.87 2.19 19.48
CA LEU A 123 -2.67 1.84 18.74
C LEU A 123 -1.61 2.93 18.86
N THR A 124 -0.36 2.53 18.97
CA THR A 124 0.78 3.46 18.91
C THR A 124 1.02 3.95 17.48
N PRO A 125 1.65 5.13 17.29
CA PRO A 125 2.03 5.61 15.95
C PRO A 125 2.81 4.58 15.14
N ARG A 126 3.69 3.82 15.78
CA ARG A 126 4.45 2.74 15.15
C ARG A 126 3.54 1.62 14.61
N GLN A 127 2.52 1.21 15.37
CA GLN A 127 1.56 0.19 14.93
C GLN A 127 0.70 0.68 13.77
N VAL A 128 0.22 1.92 13.84
CA VAL A 128 -0.54 2.56 12.75
C VAL A 128 0.32 2.64 11.48
N THR A 129 1.57 3.08 11.61
CA THR A 129 2.52 3.14 10.49
C THR A 129 2.73 1.76 9.87
N ALA A 130 2.95 0.74 10.69
CA ALA A 130 3.18 -0.62 10.20
C ALA A 130 2.00 -1.13 9.36
N VAL A 131 0.77 -0.92 9.81
CA VAL A 131 -0.44 -1.34 9.08
C VAL A 131 -0.62 -0.54 7.79
N ILE A 132 -0.48 0.78 7.82
CA ILE A 132 -0.60 1.62 6.62
C ILE A 132 0.44 1.22 5.58
N ARG A 133 1.67 0.94 6.01
CA ARG A 133 2.73 0.53 5.11
C ARG A 133 2.52 -0.82 4.43
N MET A 134 1.64 -1.67 4.95
CA MET A 134 1.22 -2.89 4.22
C MET A 134 0.52 -2.53 2.91
N PHE A 135 -0.27 -1.45 2.90
CA PHE A 135 -0.98 -1.01 1.69
C PHE A 135 -0.16 -0.05 0.82
N VAL A 136 0.75 0.73 1.43
CA VAL A 136 1.59 1.71 0.74
C VAL A 136 2.99 1.10 0.50
N SER A 137 3.04 -0.03 -0.21
CA SER A 137 4.31 -0.73 -0.46
C SER A 137 4.25 -1.64 -1.68
N THR A 138 5.42 -1.94 -2.21
CA THR A 138 5.61 -2.94 -3.27
C THR A 138 5.14 -4.33 -2.83
N MET A 139 5.31 -4.67 -1.54
CA MET A 139 4.85 -5.93 -0.97
C MET A 139 3.31 -6.01 -0.97
N GLY A 140 2.62 -4.92 -0.59
CA GLY A 140 1.16 -4.86 -0.62
C GLY A 140 0.61 -5.02 -2.03
N TRP A 141 1.20 -4.32 -3.01
CA TRP A 141 0.87 -4.49 -4.42
C TRP A 141 1.04 -5.94 -4.87
N HIS A 142 2.21 -6.54 -4.63
CA HIS A 142 2.50 -7.92 -5.00
C HIS A 142 1.51 -8.92 -4.38
N LEU A 143 1.21 -8.78 -3.09
CA LEU A 143 0.26 -9.66 -2.40
C LEU A 143 -1.15 -9.56 -3.02
N LEU A 144 -1.64 -8.34 -3.25
CA LEU A 144 -2.98 -8.12 -3.78
C LEU A 144 -3.11 -8.58 -5.25
N THR A 145 -2.09 -8.39 -6.07
CA THR A 145 -2.13 -8.80 -7.48
C THR A 145 -1.84 -10.28 -7.65
N GLU A 146 -0.81 -10.83 -7.01
CA GLU A 146 -0.37 -12.20 -7.23
C GLU A 146 -1.13 -13.23 -6.40
N GLN A 147 -1.40 -12.92 -5.13
CA GLN A 147 -2.02 -13.90 -4.23
C GLN A 147 -3.54 -13.75 -4.18
N CYS A 148 -4.04 -12.51 -4.29
CA CYS A 148 -5.48 -12.24 -4.27
C CYS A 148 -6.09 -12.15 -5.69
N GLY A 149 -5.27 -12.12 -6.76
CA GLY A 149 -5.73 -12.10 -8.14
C GLY A 149 -6.41 -10.80 -8.56
N LEU A 150 -6.16 -9.68 -7.85
CA LEU A 150 -6.71 -8.38 -8.21
C LEU A 150 -5.93 -7.78 -9.37
N SER A 151 -6.62 -7.08 -10.26
CA SER A 151 -5.96 -6.20 -11.21
C SER A 151 -5.22 -5.06 -10.47
N THR A 152 -4.25 -4.43 -11.12
CA THR A 152 -3.53 -3.29 -10.54
C THR A 152 -4.48 -2.17 -10.09
N ASP A 153 -5.51 -1.86 -10.87
CA ASP A 153 -6.47 -0.80 -10.56
C ASP A 153 -7.35 -1.17 -9.35
N GLU A 154 -7.80 -2.42 -9.26
CA GLU A 154 -8.56 -2.93 -8.11
C GLU A 154 -7.70 -2.91 -6.83
N ALA A 155 -6.46 -3.38 -6.92
CA ALA A 155 -5.51 -3.38 -5.81
C ALA A 155 -5.18 -1.94 -5.35
N ALA A 156 -4.98 -1.02 -6.28
CA ALA A 156 -4.75 0.39 -6.01
C ALA A 156 -5.95 1.05 -5.32
N ALA A 157 -7.16 0.82 -5.83
CA ALA A 157 -8.39 1.35 -5.26
C ALA A 157 -8.64 0.82 -3.84
N ALA A 158 -8.48 -0.49 -3.64
CA ALA A 158 -8.63 -1.13 -2.33
C ALA A 158 -7.62 -0.59 -1.31
N SER A 159 -6.34 -0.48 -1.71
CA SER A 159 -5.26 0.03 -0.85
C SER A 159 -5.43 1.51 -0.53
N ALA A 160 -5.87 2.32 -1.49
CA ALA A 160 -6.16 3.74 -1.26
C ALA A 160 -7.33 3.92 -0.30
N TRP A 161 -8.39 3.12 -0.44
CA TRP A 161 -9.53 3.12 0.48
C TRP A 161 -9.11 2.70 1.89
N ALA A 162 -8.36 1.60 2.03
CA ALA A 162 -7.87 1.11 3.31
C ALA A 162 -6.97 2.15 4.00
N THR A 163 -6.02 2.74 3.26
CA THR A 163 -5.12 3.78 3.75
C THR A 163 -5.91 4.99 4.26
N ARG A 164 -6.89 5.48 3.50
CA ARG A 164 -7.76 6.60 3.91
C ARG A 164 -8.53 6.27 5.17
N THR A 165 -9.16 5.10 5.24
CA THR A 165 -9.94 4.66 6.39
C THR A 165 -9.10 4.58 7.67
N LEU A 166 -7.90 4.01 7.57
CA LEU A 166 -6.95 3.91 8.68
C LEU A 166 -6.48 5.29 9.16
N LEU A 167 -6.17 6.18 8.23
CA LEU A 167 -5.76 7.55 8.56
C LEU A 167 -6.90 8.34 9.21
N ASP A 168 -8.12 8.28 8.66
CA ASP A 168 -9.28 8.96 9.24
C ASP A 168 -9.58 8.46 10.66
N ALA A 169 -9.44 7.16 10.91
CA ALA A 169 -9.56 6.60 12.25
C ALA A 169 -8.44 7.07 13.18
N ALA A 170 -7.20 7.10 12.71
CA ALA A 170 -6.03 7.48 13.52
C ALA A 170 -6.00 8.97 13.86
N ILE A 171 -6.35 9.84 12.90
CA ILE A 171 -6.32 11.30 13.05
C ILE A 171 -7.61 11.83 13.68
N GLY A 172 -8.68 11.01 13.70
CA GLY A 172 -9.95 11.38 14.31
C GLY A 172 -10.86 12.24 13.42
N LYS A 173 -10.65 12.24 12.11
CA LYS A 173 -11.62 12.77 11.16
C LYS A 173 -12.84 11.86 11.17
N ARG A 174 -13.97 12.40 11.63
CA ARG A 174 -15.26 11.69 11.62
C ARG A 174 -15.58 11.30 10.19
N THR A 175 -15.59 10.02 9.88
CA THR A 175 -16.38 9.50 8.75
C THR A 175 -17.82 9.95 9.03
N THR A 176 -18.32 10.92 8.29
CA THR A 176 -19.75 11.26 8.29
C THR A 176 -20.47 9.98 7.89
N LYS A 177 -21.05 9.28 8.86
CA LYS A 177 -22.05 8.25 8.61
C LYS A 177 -23.13 8.92 7.78
N ARG A 178 -23.17 8.63 6.51
CA ARG A 178 -24.34 8.89 5.68
C ARG A 178 -25.42 7.93 6.19
N THR A 179 -26.09 8.34 7.29
CA THR A 179 -27.33 7.71 7.71
C THR A 179 -28.28 7.90 6.53
N ALA A 180 -28.49 6.85 5.76
CA ALA A 180 -29.65 6.73 4.92
C ALA A 180 -30.85 6.76 5.86
N LYS A 181 -31.45 7.94 6.01
CA LYS A 181 -32.72 8.13 6.64
C LYS A 181 -33.74 7.44 5.73
N ALA A 182 -34.06 6.21 6.06
CA ALA A 182 -35.21 5.54 5.50
C ALA A 182 -36.41 6.41 5.85
N SER A 183 -36.96 7.05 4.85
CA SER A 183 -38.24 7.75 4.93
C SER A 183 -39.32 6.68 5.08
N SER A 184 -39.61 6.29 6.28
CA SER A 184 -40.86 5.63 6.63
C SER A 184 -41.95 6.70 6.64
N SER A 185 -42.63 6.87 5.53
CA SER A 185 -43.92 7.55 5.51
C SER A 185 -44.95 6.66 6.20
N PRO A 186 -45.64 7.14 7.21
CA PRO A 186 -46.82 6.44 7.72
C PRO A 186 -47.97 6.68 6.76
N LEU A 187 -48.48 5.60 6.16
CA LEU A 187 -49.76 5.63 5.48
C LEU A 187 -50.83 5.99 6.48
N GLY A 188 -51.41 7.18 6.26
CA GLY A 188 -52.52 7.73 7.05
C GLY A 188 -53.74 6.87 6.94
N ALA A 189 -54.28 6.55 8.10
CA ALA A 189 -55.63 6.09 8.27
C ALA A 189 -56.59 7.23 7.90
N SER A 190 -57.51 7.03 6.97
CA SER A 190 -58.73 7.81 6.86
C SER A 190 -59.91 6.87 6.97
N GLN A 191 -60.60 7.05 8.09
CA GLN A 191 -61.97 6.61 8.31
C GLN A 191 -62.92 7.27 7.33
N GLY A 192 -63.90 6.57 6.86
CA GLY A 192 -65.02 7.14 6.10
C GLY A 192 -66.14 6.14 6.03
N ALA A 193 -67.08 6.33 6.90
CA ALA A 193 -68.27 5.58 7.14
C ALA A 193 -69.30 5.64 5.96
N ALA A 194 -70.17 4.68 6.04
CA ALA A 194 -71.60 4.76 5.79
C ALA A 194 -72.18 4.19 4.46
N ASN A 195 -73.02 3.29 4.66
CA ASN A 195 -74.40 3.13 4.19
C ASN A 195 -74.64 2.17 3.05
N ALA A 196 -75.19 1.04 3.44
CA ALA A 196 -76.61 0.70 3.38
C ALA A 196 -77.19 0.46 1.94
N THR A 197 -77.73 -0.65 1.83
CA THR A 197 -79.02 -0.98 1.21
C THR A 197 -79.01 -1.75 -0.11
N ARG A 198 -79.33 -3.02 0.01
CA ARG A 198 -80.56 -3.64 -0.50
C ARG A 198 -80.58 -4.23 -1.90
N ARG A 199 -80.91 -5.46 -1.87
CA ARG A 199 -81.82 -6.19 -2.76
C ARG A 199 -81.29 -6.86 -4.05
N ARG A 200 -81.27 -8.17 -3.99
CA ARG A 200 -82.22 -9.10 -4.60
C ARG A 200 -81.98 -9.43 -6.08
N ARG A 201 -81.96 -10.77 -6.26
CA ARG A 201 -82.40 -11.54 -7.39
C ARG A 201 -81.47 -11.51 -8.63
N ASN A 202 -80.98 -12.56 -9.07
CA ASN A 202 -81.50 -13.90 -9.42
C ASN A 202 -80.39 -14.90 -9.24
#